data_f8f1b22105faf331dfbab2adcdad0f41
#
_entry.id   f8f1b22105faf331dfbab2adcdad0f41
#
_cell.length_a   1.000
_cell.length_b   1.000
_cell.length_c   1.000
_cell.angle_alpha   90.00
_cell.angle_beta   90.00
_cell.angle_gamma   90.00
#
_symmetry.space_group_name_H-M   'P 1'
#
loop_
_entity.id
_entity.type
_entity.pdbx_description
1 polymer ?
#
loop_
_entity_poly.entity_id
_entity_poly.type
_entity_poly.pdbx_seq_one_letter_code
_entity_poly.pdbx_strand_id
1 'polypeptide(L)'
;MVIGAFRCETQQFRYDVLDVKYFRHPRFRSKEYLKQASEIVFQLLSKLELGKDERIQVCRGYIFDEAVESLKEMYGDDRIERIAVTGEPQRLTEIAYMDEIRNLGYEPVKERDEKKAKSFFHMMNWLRNNPEKLIYAKTGWPRLQRYHLFRSYRPRQTRE
;
A
#
# COMPACT_ATOMS: atom_id res chain seq x y z
N MET A 1 3.83 -1.02 0.47
CA MET A 1 2.38 -1.29 0.27
C MET A 1 2.12 -1.19 -1.22
N VAL A 2 1.42 -2.15 -1.82
CA VAL A 2 1.08 -2.10 -3.26
C VAL A 2 -0.11 -1.16 -3.47
N ILE A 3 -0.02 -0.32 -4.48
CA ILE A 3 -1.09 0.49 -5.03
C ILE A 3 -1.26 0.05 -6.49
N GLY A 4 -2.46 -0.37 -6.87
CA GLY A 4 -2.78 -0.81 -8.22
C GLY A 4 -3.77 0.14 -8.89
N ALA A 5 -3.67 0.26 -10.20
CA ALA A 5 -4.62 0.92 -11.07
C ALA A 5 -4.99 0.00 -12.25
N PHE A 6 -6.26 -0.01 -12.60
CA PHE A 6 -6.81 -0.87 -13.64
C PHE A 6 -7.69 -0.05 -14.58
N ARG A 7 -7.43 -0.10 -15.87
CA ARG A 7 -8.22 0.55 -16.90
C ARG A 7 -9.20 -0.46 -17.50
N CYS A 8 -10.49 -0.27 -17.25
CA CYS A 8 -11.52 -1.22 -17.65
C CYS A 8 -11.64 -1.40 -19.18
N GLU A 9 -11.47 -0.33 -19.94
CA GLU A 9 -11.61 -0.37 -21.42
C GLU A 9 -10.53 -1.24 -22.08
N THR A 10 -9.28 -1.12 -21.62
CA THR A 10 -8.14 -1.83 -22.21
C THR A 10 -7.72 -3.05 -21.42
N GLN A 11 -8.35 -3.33 -20.28
CA GLN A 11 -7.99 -4.41 -19.35
C GLN A 11 -6.53 -4.33 -18.88
N GLN A 12 -5.95 -3.13 -18.89
CA GLN A 12 -4.58 -2.91 -18.47
C GLN A 12 -4.49 -2.71 -16.96
N PHE A 13 -3.57 -3.42 -16.35
CA PHE A 13 -3.22 -3.26 -14.94
C PHE A 13 -1.80 -2.71 -14.81
N ARG A 14 -1.64 -1.75 -13.91
CA ARG A 14 -0.33 -1.24 -13.46
C ARG A 14 -0.33 -1.14 -11.96
N TYR A 15 0.82 -1.34 -11.35
CA TYR A 15 0.98 -1.12 -9.91
C TYR A 15 2.33 -0.51 -9.60
N ASP A 16 2.43 0.02 -8.40
CA ASP A 16 3.69 0.48 -7.83
C ASP A 16 3.70 0.22 -6.31
N VAL A 17 4.88 0.28 -5.71
CA VAL A 17 5.09 -0.03 -4.30
C VAL A 17 5.36 1.23 -3.50
N LEU A 18 4.43 1.60 -2.63
CA LEU A 18 4.67 2.62 -1.63
C LEU A 18 5.65 2.11 -0.58
N ASP A 19 6.83 2.73 -0.53
CA ASP A 19 7.94 2.33 0.33
C ASP A 19 7.52 2.31 1.80
N VAL A 20 7.96 1.28 2.50
CA VAL A 20 7.68 1.08 3.91
C VAL A 20 8.27 2.17 4.81
N LYS A 21 9.31 2.88 4.38
CA LYS A 21 9.94 3.99 5.12
C LYS A 21 8.94 5.08 5.51
N TYR A 22 7.93 5.32 4.68
CA TYR A 22 6.86 6.30 4.96
C TYR A 22 5.90 5.86 6.06
N PHE A 23 5.87 4.55 6.38
CA PHE A 23 5.08 3.98 7.48
C PHE A 23 5.89 3.78 8.76
N ARG A 24 7.00 4.50 8.91
CA ARG A 24 7.90 4.49 10.07
C ARG A 24 8.06 5.89 10.64
N HIS A 25 8.45 5.96 11.92
CA HIS A 25 8.82 7.24 12.51
C HIS A 25 10.12 7.79 11.89
N PRO A 26 10.24 9.11 11.68
CA PRO A 26 9.23 10.15 12.00
C PRO A 26 8.16 10.33 10.91
N ARG A 27 8.37 9.88 9.68
CA ARG A 27 7.55 10.13 8.46
C ARG A 27 6.09 9.67 8.60
N PHE A 28 5.84 8.62 9.39
CA PHE A 28 4.48 8.18 9.65
C PHE A 28 3.65 9.23 10.40
N ARG A 29 4.27 9.96 11.34
CA ARG A 29 3.60 11.00 12.13
C ARG A 29 3.23 12.21 11.29
N SER A 30 4.10 12.60 10.34
CA SER A 30 3.86 13.69 9.38
C SER A 30 2.94 13.30 8.23
N LYS A 31 2.48 12.04 8.19
CA LYS A 31 1.59 11.48 7.15
C LYS A 31 2.17 11.56 5.73
N GLU A 32 3.48 11.58 5.58
CA GLU A 32 4.15 11.61 4.27
C GLU A 32 3.70 10.49 3.32
N TYR A 33 3.22 9.39 3.88
CA TYR A 33 2.66 8.27 3.10
C TYR A 33 1.42 8.66 2.26
N LEU A 34 0.65 9.67 2.67
CA LEU A 34 -0.51 10.14 1.89
C LEU A 34 -0.03 10.87 0.63
N LYS A 35 0.94 11.78 0.76
CA LYS A 35 1.56 12.47 -0.36
C LYS A 35 2.19 11.48 -1.35
N GLN A 36 2.96 10.54 -0.84
CA GLN A 36 3.59 9.53 -1.69
C GLN A 36 2.58 8.60 -2.38
N ALA A 37 1.47 8.26 -1.70
CA ALA A 37 0.39 7.52 -2.32
C ALA A 37 -0.26 8.33 -3.46
N SER A 38 -0.46 9.63 -3.27
CA SER A 38 -0.97 10.54 -4.31
C SER A 38 -0.04 10.57 -5.52
N GLU A 39 1.25 10.76 -5.32
CA GLU A 39 2.26 10.75 -6.39
C GLU A 39 2.23 9.43 -7.20
N ILE A 40 2.13 8.28 -6.52
CA ILE A 40 2.02 6.97 -7.17
C ILE A 40 0.72 6.87 -7.99
N VAL A 41 -0.41 7.33 -7.47
CA VAL A 41 -1.69 7.32 -8.18
C VAL A 41 -1.57 8.10 -9.50
N PHE A 42 -1.02 9.31 -9.48
CA PHE A 42 -0.82 10.11 -10.69
C PHE A 42 0.12 9.44 -11.71
N GLN A 43 1.20 8.84 -11.24
CA GLN A 43 2.13 8.10 -12.11
C GLN A 43 1.45 6.89 -12.77
N LEU A 44 0.60 6.16 -12.02
CA LEU A 44 -0.13 5.01 -12.56
C LEU A 44 -1.19 5.44 -13.59
N LEU A 45 -1.92 6.52 -13.34
CA LEU A 45 -2.89 7.06 -14.29
C LEU A 45 -2.21 7.54 -15.58
N SER A 46 -1.05 8.18 -15.46
CA SER A 46 -0.24 8.57 -16.62
C SER A 46 0.21 7.36 -17.44
N LYS A 47 0.68 6.29 -16.78
CA LYS A 47 1.09 5.03 -17.45
C LYS A 47 -0.07 4.29 -18.11
N LEU A 48 -1.31 4.53 -17.68
CA LEU A 48 -2.53 3.96 -18.26
C LEU A 48 -3.14 4.83 -19.36
N GLU A 49 -2.52 5.99 -19.64
CA GLU A 49 -2.97 6.91 -20.68
C GLU A 49 -4.45 7.29 -20.54
N LEU A 50 -4.84 7.75 -19.35
CA LEU A 50 -6.22 8.09 -19.00
C LEU A 50 -6.84 9.03 -20.04
N GLY A 51 -8.00 8.65 -20.57
CA GLY A 51 -8.77 9.46 -21.53
C GLY A 51 -9.39 10.70 -20.88
N LYS A 52 -9.66 11.73 -21.71
CA LYS A 52 -10.15 13.02 -21.22
C LYS A 52 -11.50 12.93 -20.49
N ASP A 53 -12.34 11.97 -20.87
CA ASP A 53 -13.71 11.83 -20.36
C ASP A 53 -13.88 10.58 -19.45
N GLU A 54 -12.81 9.84 -19.19
CA GLU A 54 -12.88 8.65 -18.35
C GLU A 54 -13.11 9.03 -16.88
N ARG A 55 -14.03 8.32 -16.22
CA ARG A 55 -14.25 8.42 -14.77
C ARG A 55 -13.16 7.68 -14.02
N ILE A 56 -12.75 8.22 -12.88
CA ILE A 56 -11.75 7.63 -12.02
C ILE A 56 -12.43 7.17 -10.72
N GLN A 57 -12.45 5.88 -10.51
CA GLN A 57 -12.95 5.27 -9.30
C GLN A 57 -11.81 4.97 -8.34
N VAL A 58 -11.86 5.56 -7.15
CA VAL A 58 -10.80 5.45 -6.14
C VAL A 58 -11.31 4.70 -4.91
N CYS A 59 -10.51 3.77 -4.42
CA CYS A 59 -10.81 3.02 -3.20
C CYS A 59 -11.08 3.95 -2.00
N ARG A 60 -12.08 3.61 -1.15
CA ARG A 60 -12.46 4.37 0.06
C ARG A 60 -11.40 4.37 1.16
N GLY A 61 -10.27 3.66 1.01
CA GLY A 61 -9.21 3.65 2.00
C GLY A 61 -8.62 5.04 2.23
N TYR A 62 -8.43 5.43 3.49
CA TYR A 62 -7.90 6.75 3.89
C TYR A 62 -6.54 7.10 3.28
N ILE A 63 -5.79 6.10 2.83
CA ILE A 63 -4.50 6.28 2.16
C ILE A 63 -4.61 7.09 0.86
N PHE A 64 -5.79 7.15 0.28
CA PHE A 64 -6.08 7.85 -0.97
C PHE A 64 -6.74 9.23 -0.77
N ASP A 65 -6.89 9.71 0.47
CA ASP A 65 -7.61 10.96 0.72
C ASP A 65 -6.94 12.14 0.01
N GLU A 66 -5.61 12.29 0.14
CA GLU A 66 -4.85 13.35 -0.54
C GLU A 66 -4.88 13.17 -2.07
N ALA A 67 -4.79 11.93 -2.56
CA ALA A 67 -4.89 11.66 -3.99
C ALA A 67 -6.26 12.08 -4.56
N VAL A 68 -7.34 11.81 -3.83
CA VAL A 68 -8.71 12.18 -4.26
C VAL A 68 -8.88 13.68 -4.35
N GLU A 69 -8.41 14.45 -3.36
CA GLU A 69 -8.48 15.91 -3.41
C GLU A 69 -7.70 16.45 -4.63
N SER A 70 -6.46 16.00 -4.82
CA SER A 70 -5.64 16.43 -5.96
C SER A 70 -6.23 16.00 -7.31
N LEU A 71 -6.87 14.82 -7.39
CA LEU A 71 -7.54 14.35 -8.61
C LEU A 71 -8.78 15.21 -8.94
N LYS A 72 -9.56 15.59 -7.93
CA LYS A 72 -10.72 16.49 -8.11
C LYS A 72 -10.31 17.87 -8.61
N GLU A 73 -9.23 18.42 -8.04
CA GLU A 73 -8.66 19.69 -8.50
C GLU A 73 -8.20 19.64 -9.96
N MET A 74 -7.60 18.52 -10.38
CA MET A 74 -7.02 18.37 -11.72
C MET A 74 -8.05 17.98 -12.78
N TYR A 75 -8.98 17.07 -12.47
CA TYR A 75 -9.88 16.45 -13.44
C TYR A 75 -11.35 16.83 -13.28
N GLY A 76 -11.71 17.54 -12.22
CA GLY A 76 -13.09 17.87 -11.86
C GLY A 76 -13.73 16.87 -10.90
N ASP A 77 -14.59 17.36 -10.02
CA ASP A 77 -15.23 16.59 -8.95
C ASP A 77 -16.19 15.50 -9.50
N ASP A 78 -16.84 15.78 -10.60
CA ASP A 78 -17.80 14.91 -11.30
C ASP A 78 -17.15 13.65 -11.92
N ARG A 79 -15.83 13.68 -12.12
CA ARG A 79 -15.08 12.54 -12.66
C ARG A 79 -14.55 11.59 -11.60
N ILE A 80 -14.53 11.99 -10.33
CA ILE A 80 -13.88 11.25 -9.25
C ILE A 80 -14.93 10.64 -8.32
N GLU A 81 -14.93 9.33 -8.21
CA GLU A 81 -15.85 8.59 -7.35
C GLU A 81 -15.11 7.73 -6.32
N ARG A 82 -15.55 7.78 -5.05
CA ARG A 82 -15.03 6.91 -3.97
C ARG A 82 -15.87 5.65 -3.88
N ILE A 83 -15.27 4.50 -4.14
CA ILE A 83 -15.96 3.21 -4.15
C ILE A 83 -15.27 2.15 -3.27
N ALA A 84 -15.99 1.08 -2.97
CA ALA A 84 -15.39 -0.17 -2.52
C ALA A 84 -14.91 -0.94 -3.76
N VAL A 85 -13.61 -0.92 -4.02
CA VAL A 85 -13.03 -1.65 -5.17
C VAL A 85 -13.15 -3.15 -4.94
N THR A 86 -13.72 -3.85 -5.91
CA THR A 86 -13.92 -5.31 -5.92
C THR A 86 -13.61 -5.90 -7.29
N GLY A 87 -13.66 -7.21 -7.41
CA GLY A 87 -13.45 -7.90 -8.68
C GLY A 87 -12.00 -7.89 -9.16
N GLU A 88 -11.81 -7.75 -10.46
CA GLU A 88 -10.51 -7.90 -11.12
C GLU A 88 -9.44 -6.90 -10.62
N PRO A 89 -9.74 -5.61 -10.44
CA PRO A 89 -8.75 -4.66 -9.89
C PRO A 89 -8.25 -5.05 -8.51
N GLN A 90 -9.14 -5.52 -7.63
CA GLN A 90 -8.77 -6.00 -6.30
C GLN A 90 -7.90 -7.25 -6.41
N ARG A 91 -8.32 -8.25 -7.19
CA ARG A 91 -7.61 -9.52 -7.40
C ARG A 91 -6.19 -9.30 -7.90
N LEU A 92 -6.01 -8.47 -8.92
CA LEU A 92 -4.69 -8.17 -9.48
C LEU A 92 -3.78 -7.43 -8.47
N THR A 93 -4.34 -6.51 -7.70
CA THR A 93 -3.59 -5.80 -6.64
C THR A 93 -3.17 -6.77 -5.53
N GLU A 94 -4.02 -7.72 -5.16
CA GLU A 94 -3.69 -8.75 -4.17
C GLU A 94 -2.60 -9.70 -4.68
N ILE A 95 -2.65 -10.11 -5.95
CA ILE A 95 -1.58 -10.91 -6.59
C ILE A 95 -0.26 -10.14 -6.55
N ALA A 96 -0.24 -8.90 -7.02
CA ALA A 96 0.97 -8.08 -6.98
C ALA A 96 1.53 -7.94 -5.55
N TYR A 97 0.66 -7.73 -4.56
CA TYR A 97 1.08 -7.69 -3.16
C TYR A 97 1.68 -9.02 -2.70
N MET A 98 1.10 -10.16 -3.09
CA MET A 98 1.61 -11.48 -2.72
C MET A 98 2.98 -11.73 -3.33
N ASP A 99 3.19 -11.33 -4.57
CA ASP A 99 4.48 -11.47 -5.25
C ASP A 99 5.55 -10.58 -4.61
N GLU A 100 5.20 -9.34 -4.26
CA GLU A 100 6.12 -8.44 -3.55
C GLU A 100 6.58 -9.02 -2.20
N ILE A 101 5.69 -9.60 -1.40
CA ILE A 101 6.09 -10.18 -0.12
C ILE A 101 6.82 -11.50 -0.26
N ARG A 102 6.57 -12.30 -1.31
CA ARG A 102 7.34 -13.50 -1.66
C ARG A 102 8.77 -13.13 -2.07
N ASN A 103 8.94 -12.06 -2.85
CA ASN A 103 10.26 -11.53 -3.20
C ASN A 103 11.09 -11.12 -1.98
N LEU A 104 10.44 -10.78 -0.86
CA LEU A 104 11.11 -10.57 0.43
C LEU A 104 11.48 -11.87 1.17
N GLY A 105 11.03 -13.03 0.66
CA GLY A 105 11.25 -14.35 1.25
C GLY A 105 10.15 -14.80 2.23
N TYR A 106 9.00 -14.10 2.27
CA TYR A 106 7.86 -14.49 3.09
C TYR A 106 6.82 -15.25 2.28
N GLU A 107 6.51 -16.49 2.67
CA GLU A 107 5.40 -17.23 2.07
C GLU A 107 4.12 -17.05 2.90
N PRO A 108 3.09 -16.40 2.33
CA PRO A 108 1.83 -16.16 3.03
C PRO A 108 1.04 -17.44 3.30
N VAL A 109 0.29 -17.45 4.40
CA VAL A 109 -0.66 -18.55 4.65
C VAL A 109 -1.80 -18.53 3.64
N LYS A 110 -2.22 -19.70 3.15
CA LYS A 110 -3.27 -19.84 2.11
C LYS A 110 -4.63 -19.27 2.54
N GLU A 111 -4.96 -19.34 3.84
CA GLU A 111 -6.24 -18.90 4.43
C GLU A 111 -6.20 -17.46 4.96
N ARG A 112 -5.44 -16.58 4.30
CA ARG A 112 -5.16 -15.23 4.82
C ARG A 112 -6.41 -14.39 5.07
N ASP A 113 -7.37 -14.46 4.15
CA ASP A 113 -8.56 -13.60 4.19
C ASP A 113 -9.56 -14.04 5.23
N GLU A 114 -9.62 -15.35 5.50
CA GLU A 114 -10.53 -15.92 6.49
C GLU A 114 -10.01 -15.77 7.93
N LYS A 115 -8.68 -15.79 8.11
CA LYS A 115 -8.04 -15.80 9.43
C LYS A 115 -6.98 -14.70 9.57
N LYS A 116 -7.42 -13.43 9.52
CA LYS A 116 -6.53 -12.25 9.59
C LYS A 116 -5.57 -12.26 10.79
N ALA A 117 -6.03 -12.67 11.96
CA ALA A 117 -5.19 -12.77 13.15
C ALA A 117 -4.09 -13.84 12.98
N LYS A 118 -4.42 -15.01 12.45
CA LYS A 118 -3.45 -16.10 12.17
C LYS A 118 -2.38 -15.62 11.19
N SER A 119 -2.79 -14.94 10.12
CA SER A 119 -1.89 -14.37 9.12
C SER A 119 -0.93 -13.33 9.73
N PHE A 120 -1.44 -12.45 10.61
CA PHE A 120 -0.61 -11.47 11.31
C PHE A 120 0.46 -12.14 12.21
N PHE A 121 0.07 -13.12 13.03
CA PHE A 121 1.02 -13.82 13.90
C PHE A 121 1.99 -14.69 13.13
N HIS A 122 1.59 -15.27 12.00
CA HIS A 122 2.49 -16.00 11.11
C HIS A 122 3.58 -15.07 10.56
N MET A 123 3.20 -13.89 10.06
CA MET A 123 4.14 -12.88 9.59
C MET A 123 5.06 -12.37 10.71
N MET A 124 4.52 -12.14 11.91
CA MET A 124 5.33 -11.76 13.08
C MET A 124 6.37 -12.83 13.47
N ASN A 125 5.99 -14.10 13.41
CA ASN A 125 6.90 -15.19 13.71
C ASN A 125 8.01 -15.29 12.65
N TRP A 126 7.65 -15.13 11.38
CA TRP A 126 8.65 -15.05 10.31
C TRP A 126 9.62 -13.87 10.51
N LEU A 127 9.15 -12.67 10.86
CA LEU A 127 10.01 -11.52 11.18
C LEU A 127 10.91 -11.76 12.40
N ARG A 128 10.44 -12.54 13.39
CA ARG A 128 11.25 -12.90 14.55
C ARG A 128 12.43 -13.81 14.17
N ASN A 129 12.21 -14.70 13.21
CA ASN A 129 13.22 -15.63 12.70
C ASN A 129 14.12 -14.98 11.61
N ASN A 130 13.72 -13.81 11.09
CA ASN A 130 14.44 -13.06 10.05
C ASN A 130 14.55 -11.58 10.45
N PRO A 131 15.33 -11.25 11.51
CA PRO A 131 15.35 -9.91 12.08
C PRO A 131 15.84 -8.82 11.11
N GLU A 132 16.66 -9.16 10.12
CA GLU A 132 17.09 -8.27 9.05
C GLU A 132 15.91 -7.79 8.19
N LYS A 133 14.84 -8.57 8.11
CA LYS A 133 13.62 -8.23 7.36
C LYS A 133 12.71 -7.24 8.10
N LEU A 134 13.00 -6.91 9.35
CA LEU A 134 12.27 -5.86 10.09
C LEU A 134 12.33 -4.50 9.39
N ILE A 135 13.32 -4.26 8.53
CA ILE A 135 13.38 -3.07 7.68
C ILE A 135 12.17 -2.93 6.74
N TYR A 136 11.46 -4.02 6.45
CA TYR A 136 10.25 -4.03 5.62
C TYR A 136 8.94 -3.97 6.43
N ALA A 137 9.02 -3.87 7.76
CA ALA A 137 7.84 -3.79 8.61
C ALA A 137 7.34 -2.35 8.78
N LYS A 138 6.03 -2.15 8.66
CA LYS A 138 5.34 -0.88 8.89
C LYS A 138 5.22 -0.62 10.40
N THR A 139 6.22 -0.03 11.03
CA THR A 139 6.33 0.09 12.49
C THR A 139 5.76 1.38 13.08
N GLY A 140 5.22 2.29 12.27
CA GLY A 140 4.71 3.59 12.73
C GLY A 140 3.44 3.52 13.60
N TRP A 141 2.67 2.44 13.53
CA TRP A 141 1.43 2.32 14.31
C TRP A 141 1.69 2.10 15.80
N PRO A 142 1.12 2.94 16.69
CA PRO A 142 1.34 2.82 18.13
C PRO A 142 0.96 1.45 18.70
N ARG A 143 -0.06 0.79 18.14
CA ARG A 143 -0.50 -0.54 18.56
C ARG A 143 0.57 -1.62 18.40
N LEU A 144 1.53 -1.46 17.49
CA LEU A 144 2.62 -2.42 17.30
C LEU A 144 3.64 -2.37 18.42
N GLN A 145 3.74 -1.25 19.15
CA GLN A 145 4.66 -1.09 20.29
C GLN A 145 4.34 -2.03 21.46
N ARG A 146 3.14 -2.63 21.52
CA ARG A 146 2.81 -3.68 22.49
C ARG A 146 3.59 -4.98 22.27
N TYR A 147 4.10 -5.21 21.07
CA TYR A 147 4.89 -6.39 20.73
C TYR A 147 6.38 -6.10 20.92
N HIS A 148 7.07 -6.94 21.71
CA HIS A 148 8.49 -6.78 22.04
C HIS A 148 9.37 -6.68 20.77
N LEU A 149 9.07 -7.46 19.73
CA LEU A 149 9.77 -7.45 18.46
C LEU A 149 9.94 -6.05 17.86
N PHE A 150 8.89 -5.19 17.94
CA PHE A 150 8.93 -3.85 17.36
C PHE A 150 9.51 -2.79 18.31
N ARG A 151 9.48 -3.04 19.63
CA ARG A 151 10.10 -2.15 20.63
C ARG A 151 11.62 -2.17 20.56
N SER A 152 12.19 -3.35 20.32
CA SER A 152 13.64 -3.57 20.26
C SER A 152 14.27 -3.09 18.96
N TYR A 153 13.46 -2.84 17.93
CA TYR A 153 13.94 -2.43 16.63
C TYR A 153 14.18 -0.91 16.58
N ARG A 154 15.44 -0.50 16.74
CA ARG A 154 15.90 0.84 16.38
C ARG A 154 16.59 0.75 15.02
N PRO A 155 16.01 1.31 13.93
CA PRO A 155 16.71 1.34 12.66
C PRO A 155 18.03 2.09 12.85
N ARG A 156 19.15 1.48 12.38
CA ARG A 156 20.41 2.22 12.28
C ARG A 156 20.14 3.44 11.40
N GLN A 157 20.35 4.63 11.94
CA GLN A 157 20.37 5.84 11.13
C GLN A 157 21.57 5.69 10.18
N THR A 158 21.32 5.39 8.92
CA THR A 158 22.30 5.62 7.86
C THR A 158 22.50 7.13 7.84
N ARG A 159 23.66 7.57 8.32
CA ARG A 159 24.14 8.92 8.08
C ARG A 159 24.39 8.99 6.57
N GLU A 160 23.57 9.78 5.86
CA GLU A 160 23.89 10.32 4.55
C GLU A 160 24.97 11.38 4.70
#